data_659b1c9764a551c400c49693f3551b74
#
_entry.id   659b1c9764a551c400c49693f3551b74
#
_cell.length_a   1.000
_cell.length_b   1.000
_cell.length_c   1.000
_cell.angle_alpha   90.00
_cell.angle_beta   90.00
_cell.angle_gamma   90.00
#
_symmetry.space_group_name_H-M   'P 1'
#
loop_
_entity.id
_entity.type
_entity.pdbx_description
1 polymer ?
#
loop_
_entity_poly.entity_id
_entity_poly.type
_entity_poly.pdbx_seq_one_letter_code
_entity_poly.pdbx_strand_id
1 'polypeptide(L)'
;MTDTYTSVAQPKFAEISEVDEEVEELTAEEQIALKCDEYGIPSEIPLAIARLETGHFKSRAYKEGNNVGGLSVDEVPLEYDSLDEGVDAFVGNLAENYFAEGLTTPEAIGKKYCPANENWADIVNEIMEMEI
;
A
#
# COMPACT_ATOMS: atom_id res chain seq x y z
N MET A 1 -18.91 15.95 -30.46
CA MET A 1 -18.74 15.08 -30.42
C MET A 1 -18.47 14.70 -30.09
N THR A 2 -18.75 15.04 -29.51
CA THR A 2 -18.47 14.14 -29.28
C THR A 2 -18.25 13.65 -29.01
N ASP A 3 -18.32 14.12 -28.96
CA ASP A 3 -18.11 13.11 -28.88
C ASP A 3 -17.77 12.69 -28.69
N THR A 4 -17.82 13.08 -28.62
CA THR A 4 -17.60 12.21 -28.63
C THR A 4 -17.30 11.86 -28.35
N TYR A 5 -17.86 12.12 -28.53
CA TYR A 5 -17.73 11.25 -28.29
C TYR A 5 -17.30 11.06 -27.96
N THR A 6 -17.03 11.70 -27.76
CA THR A 6 -16.90 11.06 -27.68
C THR A 6 -16.72 10.85 -27.33
N SER A 7 -17.02 11.31 -27.30
CA SER A 7 -16.92 10.59 -27.16
C SER A 7 -16.83 10.40 -26.83
N VAL A 8 -16.67 10.95 -26.62
CA VAL A 8 -16.64 10.38 -26.40
C VAL A 8 -16.66 10.51 -25.93
N ALA A 9 -16.67 11.01 -25.63
CA ALA A 9 -16.64 10.69 -25.34
C ALA A 9 -16.62 10.98 -24.91
N GLN A 10 -16.97 11.44 -24.57
CA GLN A 10 -16.93 11.33 -24.28
C GLN A 10 -17.03 11.52 -23.71
N PRO A 11 -17.11 12.00 -23.65
CA PRO A 11 -17.36 11.93 -23.25
C PRO A 11 -17.51 12.21 -22.71
N LYS A 12 -17.65 12.54 -22.39
CA LYS A 12 -17.88 12.47 -22.05
C LYS A 12 -17.80 12.82 -21.38
N PHE A 13 -17.95 13.41 -21.37
CA PHE A 13 -18.02 13.38 -20.80
C PHE A 13 -18.29 14.11 -20.02
N ALA A 14 -18.29 14.13 -19.51
CA ALA A 14 -18.32 15.33 -18.73
C ALA A 14 -19.30 15.31 -17.58
N GLU A 15 -20.43 15.03 -17.80
CA GLU A 15 -21.43 14.99 -16.74
C GLU A 15 -21.27 13.81 -15.82
N ILE A 16 -20.19 13.19 -15.89
CA ILE A 16 -19.92 11.99 -15.13
C ILE A 16 -19.10 12.29 -13.91
N SER A 17 -18.81 13.52 -13.66
CA SER A 17 -17.82 13.90 -12.66
C SER A 17 -18.21 13.49 -11.24
N GLU A 18 -19.48 13.53 -10.89
CA GLU A 18 -19.84 13.13 -9.53
C GLU A 18 -19.55 11.68 -9.28
N VAL A 19 -19.82 10.84 -10.26
CA VAL A 19 -19.53 9.42 -10.11
C VAL A 19 -18.05 9.20 -9.94
N ASP A 20 -17.24 9.95 -10.70
CA ASP A 20 -15.80 9.82 -10.62
C ASP A 20 -15.30 10.16 -9.23
N GLU A 21 -15.89 11.15 -8.60
CA GLU A 21 -15.45 11.55 -7.28
C GLU A 21 -15.65 10.43 -6.26
N GLU A 22 -16.76 9.71 -6.37
CA GLU A 22 -16.98 8.60 -5.46
C GLU A 22 -15.95 7.51 -5.66
N VAL A 23 -15.59 7.25 -6.90
CA VAL A 23 -14.62 6.22 -7.21
C VAL A 23 -13.25 6.56 -6.64
N GLU A 24 -12.96 7.85 -6.50
CA GLU A 24 -11.66 8.26 -6.04
C GLU A 24 -11.43 8.03 -4.55
N GLU A 25 -12.48 7.66 -3.82
CA GLU A 25 -12.35 7.50 -2.39
C GLU A 25 -11.91 6.08 -2.03
N LEU A 26 -10.78 5.66 -2.57
CA LEU A 26 -10.23 4.35 -2.23
C LEU A 26 -9.60 4.38 -0.85
N THR A 27 -9.81 3.30 -0.10
CA THR A 27 -9.16 3.15 1.18
C THR A 27 -7.67 2.89 0.99
N ALA A 28 -6.90 3.07 2.06
CA ALA A 28 -5.48 2.77 2.00
C ALA A 28 -5.25 1.31 1.61
N GLU A 29 -6.05 0.40 2.16
CA GLU A 29 -5.90 -1.02 1.84
C GLU A 29 -6.18 -1.30 0.38
N GLU A 30 -7.21 -0.65 -0.18
CA GLU A 30 -7.50 -0.82 -1.60
C GLU A 30 -6.37 -0.29 -2.47
N GLN A 31 -5.78 0.84 -2.07
CA GLN A 31 -4.66 1.39 -2.83
C GLN A 31 -3.44 0.49 -2.76
N ILE A 32 -3.18 -0.10 -1.60
CA ILE A 32 -2.07 -1.03 -1.47
C ILE A 32 -2.28 -2.24 -2.38
N ALA A 33 -3.50 -2.80 -2.39
CA ALA A 33 -3.78 -3.96 -3.23
C ALA A 33 -3.61 -3.64 -4.70
N LEU A 34 -4.09 -2.48 -5.15
CA LEU A 34 -3.93 -2.08 -6.54
C LEU A 34 -2.46 -1.89 -6.90
N LYS A 35 -1.70 -1.29 -6.00
CA LYS A 35 -0.28 -1.08 -6.28
C LYS A 35 0.47 -2.40 -6.32
N CYS A 36 0.09 -3.36 -5.49
CA CYS A 36 0.69 -4.70 -5.57
C CYS A 36 0.44 -5.32 -6.94
N ASP A 37 -0.77 -5.16 -7.47
CA ASP A 37 -1.06 -5.65 -8.83
C ASP A 37 -0.13 -4.98 -9.84
N GLU A 38 0.09 -3.69 -9.72
CA GLU A 38 0.96 -2.98 -10.66
C GLU A 38 2.39 -3.50 -10.62
N TYR A 39 2.87 -3.82 -9.41
CA TYR A 39 4.24 -4.33 -9.27
C TYR A 39 4.31 -5.85 -9.46
N GLY A 40 3.18 -6.52 -9.61
CA GLY A 40 3.17 -7.95 -9.87
C GLY A 40 3.47 -8.82 -8.66
N ILE A 41 3.12 -8.34 -7.46
CA ILE A 41 3.33 -9.14 -6.24
C ILE A 41 1.99 -9.41 -5.57
N PRO A 42 1.89 -10.51 -4.79
CA PRO A 42 0.66 -10.77 -4.05
C PRO A 42 0.44 -9.70 -2.99
N SER A 43 -0.81 -9.46 -2.64
CA SER A 43 -1.14 -8.38 -1.71
C SER A 43 -1.26 -8.81 -0.26
N GLU A 44 -1.37 -10.12 0.02
CA GLU A 44 -1.65 -10.56 1.39
C GLU A 44 -0.58 -10.12 2.37
N ILE A 45 0.69 -10.34 2.04
CA ILE A 45 1.76 -9.98 2.95
C ILE A 45 1.91 -8.47 3.07
N PRO A 46 1.95 -7.70 1.97
CA PRO A 46 2.03 -6.25 2.11
C PRO A 46 0.89 -5.65 2.93
N LEU A 47 -0.35 -6.15 2.76
CA LEU A 47 -1.46 -5.66 3.55
C LEU A 47 -1.25 -5.94 5.04
N ALA A 48 -0.79 -7.14 5.37
CA ALA A 48 -0.56 -7.48 6.77
C ALA A 48 0.56 -6.62 7.37
N ILE A 49 1.62 -6.38 6.60
CA ILE A 49 2.71 -5.54 7.08
C ILE A 49 2.21 -4.12 7.33
N ALA A 50 1.43 -3.57 6.41
CA ALA A 50 0.91 -2.22 6.57
C ALA A 50 0.03 -2.12 7.81
N ARG A 51 -0.82 -3.12 8.04
CA ARG A 51 -1.67 -3.12 9.23
C ARG A 51 -0.83 -3.15 10.50
N LEU A 52 0.21 -3.96 10.51
CA LEU A 52 1.09 -4.02 11.68
C LEU A 52 1.81 -2.71 11.89
N GLU A 53 2.43 -2.18 10.85
CA GLU A 53 3.30 -1.02 11.00
C GLU A 53 2.52 0.27 11.29
N THR A 54 1.26 0.32 10.89
CA THR A 54 0.44 1.52 11.13
C THR A 54 -0.54 1.35 12.28
N GLY A 55 -0.51 0.20 12.98
CA GLY A 55 -1.51 -0.07 14.01
C GLY A 55 -2.91 -0.03 13.44
N HIS A 56 -3.11 -0.72 12.32
CA HIS A 56 -4.37 -0.75 11.59
C HIS A 56 -4.77 0.64 11.12
N PHE A 57 -3.78 1.36 10.57
CA PHE A 57 -3.96 2.68 9.94
C PHE A 57 -4.39 3.75 10.93
N LYS A 58 -3.85 3.66 12.15
CA LYS A 58 -4.14 4.66 13.18
C LYS A 58 -2.91 5.43 13.61
N SER A 59 -1.73 5.07 13.13
CA SER A 59 -0.50 5.71 13.58
C SER A 59 -0.43 7.16 13.08
N ARG A 60 0.34 7.95 13.81
CA ARG A 60 0.56 9.34 13.43
C ARG A 60 1.34 9.44 12.13
N ALA A 61 2.34 8.57 11.95
CA ALA A 61 3.13 8.59 10.73
C ALA A 61 2.26 8.33 9.51
N TYR A 62 1.27 7.45 9.64
CA TYR A 62 0.34 7.23 8.55
C TYR A 62 -0.60 8.41 8.35
N LYS A 63 -1.23 8.89 9.43
CA LYS A 63 -2.26 9.91 9.30
C LYS A 63 -1.68 11.26 8.86
N GLU A 64 -0.50 11.60 9.34
CA GLU A 64 0.08 12.91 9.05
C GLU A 64 1.12 12.86 7.95
N GLY A 65 1.75 11.71 7.73
CA GLY A 65 2.84 11.59 6.77
C GLY A 65 2.61 10.60 5.65
N ASN A 66 1.43 10.00 5.56
CA ASN A 66 1.11 9.03 4.51
C ASN A 66 2.07 7.84 4.50
N ASN A 67 2.59 7.49 5.66
CA ASN A 67 3.60 6.42 5.78
C ASN A 67 2.88 5.14 6.17
N VAL A 68 2.77 4.19 5.23
CA VAL A 68 2.01 2.96 5.47
C VAL A 68 2.89 1.78 5.89
N GLY A 69 4.20 1.92 5.81
CA GLY A 69 5.10 0.79 6.06
C GLY A 69 6.07 0.97 7.21
N GLY A 70 5.93 2.04 7.97
CA GLY A 70 6.85 2.27 9.07
C GLY A 70 8.26 2.63 8.64
N LEU A 71 8.44 3.06 7.39
CA LEU A 71 9.76 3.38 6.89
C LEU A 71 10.32 4.62 7.57
N SER A 72 11.62 4.59 7.87
CA SER A 72 12.25 5.71 8.56
C SER A 72 13.70 5.82 8.14
N VAL A 73 14.27 7.01 8.38
CA VAL A 73 15.70 7.27 8.20
C VAL A 73 16.20 7.86 9.51
N ASP A 74 17.21 7.22 10.10
CA ASP A 74 17.76 7.66 11.40
C ASP A 74 16.65 7.78 12.43
N GLU A 75 15.71 6.83 12.41
CA GLU A 75 14.60 6.73 13.34
C GLU A 75 13.57 7.84 13.20
N VAL A 76 13.65 8.63 12.13
CA VAL A 76 12.63 9.63 11.82
C VAL A 76 11.73 9.06 10.73
N PRO A 77 10.42 8.96 10.97
CA PRO A 77 9.52 8.40 9.94
C PRO A 77 9.54 9.24 8.67
N LEU A 78 9.55 8.56 7.54
CA LEU A 78 9.47 9.24 6.26
C LEU A 78 8.08 9.79 6.04
N GLU A 79 7.99 10.94 5.37
CA GLU A 79 6.73 11.58 5.06
C GLU A 79 6.60 11.73 3.57
N TYR A 80 5.38 11.59 3.08
CA TYR A 80 5.08 11.69 1.66
C TYR A 80 3.98 12.70 1.44
N ASP A 81 3.98 13.34 0.27
CA ASP A 81 3.02 14.39 -0.03
C ASP A 81 1.62 13.87 -0.26
N SER A 82 1.48 12.60 -0.62
CA SER A 82 0.17 12.00 -0.85
C SER A 82 0.19 10.56 -0.41
N LEU A 83 -1.00 10.03 -0.20
CA LEU A 83 -1.11 8.60 0.13
C LEU A 83 -0.62 7.74 -1.03
N ASP A 84 -0.90 8.16 -2.26
CA ASP A 84 -0.42 7.42 -3.42
C ASP A 84 1.10 7.29 -3.40
N GLU A 85 1.80 8.36 -3.08
CA GLU A 85 3.26 8.30 -3.01
C GLU A 85 3.74 7.41 -1.89
N GLY A 86 3.07 7.48 -0.74
CA GLY A 86 3.45 6.63 0.38
C GLY A 86 3.23 5.15 0.10
N VAL A 87 2.10 4.85 -0.55
CA VAL A 87 1.80 3.46 -0.93
C VAL A 87 2.79 2.98 -1.98
N ASP A 88 3.10 3.81 -2.97
CA ASP A 88 4.06 3.42 -4.00
C ASP A 88 5.44 3.14 -3.41
N ALA A 89 5.88 3.99 -2.48
CA ALA A 89 7.18 3.77 -1.85
C ALA A 89 7.21 2.47 -1.05
N PHE A 90 6.13 2.20 -0.33
CA PHE A 90 6.04 0.99 0.48
C PHE A 90 6.01 -0.27 -0.39
N VAL A 91 5.08 -0.33 -1.35
CA VAL A 91 4.93 -1.51 -2.19
C VAL A 91 6.15 -1.68 -3.09
N GLY A 92 6.65 -0.58 -3.65
CA GLY A 92 7.83 -0.64 -4.50
C GLY A 92 9.04 -1.19 -3.78
N ASN A 93 9.24 -0.78 -2.53
CA ASN A 93 10.34 -1.30 -1.74
C ASN A 93 10.20 -2.82 -1.53
N LEU A 94 8.99 -3.26 -1.19
CA LEU A 94 8.78 -4.70 -1.00
C LEU A 94 9.00 -5.46 -2.30
N ALA A 95 8.49 -4.93 -3.41
CA ALA A 95 8.62 -5.62 -4.70
C ALA A 95 10.07 -5.73 -5.13
N GLU A 96 10.81 -4.63 -5.02
CA GLU A 96 12.14 -4.57 -5.63
C GLU A 96 13.24 -5.11 -4.72
N ASN A 97 13.08 -4.93 -3.41
CA ASN A 97 14.14 -5.28 -2.48
C ASN A 97 13.86 -6.51 -1.65
N TYR A 98 12.68 -7.10 -1.81
CA TYR A 98 12.31 -8.31 -1.08
C TYR A 98 11.80 -9.37 -2.03
N PHE A 99 10.65 -9.17 -2.65
CA PHE A 99 10.09 -10.21 -3.53
C PHE A 99 10.99 -10.50 -4.72
N ALA A 100 11.59 -9.49 -5.32
CA ALA A 100 12.49 -9.72 -6.46
C ALA A 100 13.74 -10.49 -6.06
N GLU A 101 14.10 -10.45 -4.78
CA GLU A 101 15.25 -11.19 -4.27
C GLU A 101 14.88 -12.57 -3.73
N GLY A 102 13.63 -12.98 -3.90
CA GLY A 102 13.20 -14.28 -3.43
C GLY A 102 12.73 -14.31 -1.99
N LEU A 103 12.62 -13.13 -1.34
CA LEU A 103 12.13 -13.05 0.03
C LEU A 103 10.62 -12.90 -0.04
N THR A 104 9.91 -14.04 0.00
CA THR A 104 8.48 -14.06 -0.31
C THR A 104 7.62 -14.59 0.83
N THR A 105 8.19 -14.76 2.01
CA THR A 105 7.44 -15.20 3.19
C THR A 105 7.66 -14.19 4.30
N PRO A 106 6.74 -14.12 5.28
CA PRO A 106 6.98 -13.24 6.42
C PRO A 106 8.29 -13.53 7.14
N GLU A 107 8.65 -14.80 7.24
CA GLU A 107 9.89 -15.17 7.92
C GLU A 107 11.11 -14.63 7.19
N ALA A 108 11.15 -14.79 5.88
CA ALA A 108 12.28 -14.30 5.11
C ALA A 108 12.32 -12.77 5.08
N ILE A 109 11.15 -12.15 4.93
CA ILE A 109 11.06 -10.70 4.88
C ILE A 109 11.47 -10.10 6.22
N GLY A 110 11.04 -10.70 7.32
CA GLY A 110 11.27 -10.13 8.64
C GLY A 110 12.74 -10.00 9.00
N LYS A 111 13.56 -10.91 8.52
CA LYS A 111 14.99 -10.86 8.82
C LYS A 111 15.64 -9.60 8.28
N LYS A 112 15.08 -9.03 7.25
CA LYS A 112 15.59 -7.82 6.63
C LYS A 112 14.78 -6.59 7.02
N TYR A 113 13.46 -6.74 7.13
CA TYR A 113 12.56 -5.63 7.39
C TYR A 113 12.60 -5.21 8.85
N CYS A 114 12.67 -6.17 9.75
CA CYS A 114 12.65 -5.85 11.18
C CYS A 114 13.54 -6.85 11.94
N PRO A 115 14.85 -6.80 11.73
CA PRO A 115 15.73 -7.83 12.28
C PRO A 115 15.78 -7.85 13.81
N ALA A 116 15.42 -6.75 14.47
CA ALA A 116 15.48 -6.68 15.91
C ALA A 116 14.32 -7.39 16.61
N ASN A 117 13.26 -7.73 15.88
CA ASN A 117 12.07 -8.33 16.49
C ASN A 117 11.88 -9.74 15.93
N GLU A 118 12.26 -10.73 16.73
CA GLU A 118 12.14 -12.12 16.29
C GLU A 118 10.70 -12.57 16.11
N ASN A 119 9.76 -11.88 16.73
CA ASN A 119 8.34 -12.25 16.64
C ASN A 119 7.61 -11.56 15.53
N TRP A 120 8.31 -10.75 14.74
CA TRP A 120 7.67 -9.94 13.70
C TRP A 120 6.90 -10.84 12.70
N ALA A 121 7.56 -11.90 12.24
CA ALA A 121 6.94 -12.79 11.26
C ALA A 121 5.70 -13.47 11.82
N ASP A 122 5.76 -13.87 13.09
CA ASP A 122 4.61 -14.50 13.72
C ASP A 122 3.42 -13.53 13.77
N ILE A 123 3.70 -12.27 14.08
CA ILE A 123 2.64 -11.27 14.14
C ILE A 123 2.04 -11.03 12.76
N VAL A 124 2.89 -10.93 11.74
CA VAL A 124 2.40 -10.76 10.37
C VAL A 124 1.51 -11.95 9.98
N ASN A 125 1.96 -13.16 10.28
CA ASN A 125 1.17 -14.36 9.96
C ASN A 125 -0.17 -14.34 10.69
N GLU A 126 -0.19 -13.92 11.94
CA GLU A 126 -1.46 -13.85 12.69
C GLU A 126 -2.41 -12.83 12.06
N ILE A 127 -1.88 -11.69 11.62
CA ILE A 127 -2.73 -10.69 10.97
C ILE A 127 -3.30 -11.25 9.68
N MET A 128 -2.48 -11.96 8.92
CA MET A 128 -2.97 -12.57 7.68
C MET A 128 -4.10 -13.55 7.94
N GLU A 129 -3.99 -14.33 9.02
CA GLU A 129 -5.03 -15.29 9.35
C GLU A 129 -6.32 -14.63 9.80
N MET A 130 -6.20 -13.49 10.48
CA MET A 130 -7.39 -12.80 10.98
C MET A 130 -8.20 -12.16 9.86
N GLU A 131 -7.60 -11.97 8.70
CA GLU A 131 -8.29 -11.34 7.60
C GLU A 131 -9.00 -12.34 6.68
N ILE A 132 -8.96 -13.60 7.00
CA ILE A 132 -9.72 -14.60 6.27
C ILE A 132 -11.20 -14.61 6.70
#